data_efaf5bfc716cf9b41b0eced0e94c2c88
#
_entry.id   efaf5bfc716cf9b41b0eced0e94c2c88
#
_cell.length_a   1.000
_cell.length_b   1.000
_cell.length_c   1.000
_cell.angle_alpha   90.00
_cell.angle_beta   90.00
_cell.angle_gamma   90.00
#
_symmetry.space_group_name_H-M   'P 1'
#
loop_
_entity.id
_entity.type
_entity.pdbx_description
1 polymer ?
#
loop_
_entity_poly.entity_id
_entity_poly.type
_entity_poly.pdbx_seq_one_letter_code
_entity_poly.pdbx_strand_id
1 'polypeptide(L)'
;MKKKILAGLLSAMMVVSLAACGSSETGATTTDSKNETTANTADGTAAAATDAQGGYEGKEVKVWISSGAEDDIYREMFDKIEGDLNITITDEYYSKDELDNKMQTSSIAGDMPDAVVADYLLIPKYYEAGLVANLDDYVTDELMDDYLPSVVSECTYNDHIISVAQFDSGLAFWANKSMLENAGVRIPADYKDAWDKAEFEDALKKLKDSGVEWPIYVRQNKPSTEYYTWMPFVASFGGDYMNRETGLCTGTLDGDNTIASFDFLAKLFTDGYADATCDYEDSFQKGENALALYGHSKYQDYKAALGDDLILVPLPDMGHGVYTCSGSTVMIMTTGAQESGNDDAVWAMLQEATNPDYIKMVVDVNGAVPARSSVMDAIPDYCEGGTLYLYRQQLESGISFLRPYTPAHMTIYDAMASVIGNIYAGAEPATELHDAAANIDEIITENGWNFQ
;
A
#
# COMPACT_ATOMS: atom_id res chain seq x y z
N MET A 1 -37.62 -30.25 25.65
CA MET A 1 -37.60 -30.23 27.14
C MET A 1 -36.44 -29.33 27.55
N LYS A 2 -36.75 -28.12 28.02
CA LYS A 2 -36.52 -27.61 29.38
C LYS A 2 -35.01 -27.66 29.76
N LYS A 3 -34.28 -26.60 30.14
CA LYS A 3 -34.51 -25.36 30.95
C LYS A 3 -33.29 -24.48 30.76
N LYS A 4 -33.30 -23.17 30.48
CA LYS A 4 -33.56 -22.02 31.39
C LYS A 4 -32.56 -21.84 32.54
N ILE A 5 -31.94 -20.61 32.53
CA ILE A 5 -31.68 -19.65 33.61
C ILE A 5 -30.33 -19.81 34.35
N LEU A 6 -29.49 -18.76 34.35
CA LEU A 6 -29.45 -17.79 35.41
C LEU A 6 -28.59 -16.57 35.06
N ALA A 7 -29.15 -15.41 35.26
CA ALA A 7 -28.51 -14.10 35.29
C ALA A 7 -27.94 -13.86 36.70
N GLY A 8 -26.96 -12.99 36.82
CA GLY A 8 -26.46 -12.50 38.11
C GLY A 8 -25.51 -11.34 37.96
N LEU A 9 -26.03 -10.13 38.13
CA LEU A 9 -25.43 -8.85 38.43
C LEU A 9 -24.29 -8.95 39.47
N LEU A 10 -23.31 -8.07 39.34
CA LEU A 10 -22.82 -7.23 40.45
C LEU A 10 -22.18 -5.93 39.96
N SER A 11 -22.86 -4.84 40.28
CA SER A 11 -22.37 -3.47 40.25
C SER A 11 -21.65 -3.16 41.59
N ALA A 12 -20.58 -2.34 41.55
CA ALA A 12 -20.19 -1.36 42.56
C ALA A 12 -18.94 -0.63 42.04
N MET A 13 -19.04 0.60 41.65
CA MET A 13 -18.86 1.85 42.39
C MET A 13 -17.60 1.90 43.26
N MET A 14 -16.68 2.80 42.91
CA MET A 14 -16.14 3.77 43.85
C MET A 14 -15.55 4.99 43.12
N VAL A 15 -16.09 6.11 43.53
CA VAL A 15 -15.77 7.52 43.23
C VAL A 15 -14.89 8.06 44.36
N VAL A 16 -14.28 9.24 44.11
CA VAL A 16 -13.69 10.21 45.08
C VAL A 16 -12.16 10.13 45.18
N SER A 17 -11.36 11.20 45.09
CA SER A 17 -11.50 12.67 45.21
C SER A 17 -10.16 13.31 44.81
N LEU A 18 -10.14 14.38 44.05
CA LEU A 18 -10.07 15.80 44.41
C LEU A 18 -8.87 16.30 45.27
N ALA A 19 -8.29 17.34 44.71
CA ALA A 19 -7.68 18.53 45.29
C ALA A 19 -6.18 18.44 45.60
N ALA A 20 -5.33 19.45 45.46
CA ALA A 20 -5.47 20.88 45.13
C ALA A 20 -4.08 21.50 45.01
N CYS A 21 -4.02 22.61 44.27
CA CYS A 21 -3.27 23.86 44.51
C CYS A 21 -1.77 23.89 44.79
N GLY A 22 -1.11 24.80 44.08
CA GLY A 22 0.10 25.48 44.53
C GLY A 22 0.77 26.30 43.45
N SER A 23 0.36 27.54 43.31
CA SER A 23 0.97 28.63 42.54
C SER A 23 2.29 29.11 43.13
N SER A 24 3.22 29.58 42.33
CA SER A 24 3.95 30.82 42.60
C SER A 24 4.74 31.33 41.39
N GLU A 25 4.59 32.60 41.19
CA GLU A 25 5.11 33.55 40.22
C GLU A 25 6.63 33.82 40.31
N THR A 26 7.02 34.58 39.29
CA THR A 26 8.07 35.61 39.15
C THR A 26 9.30 35.13 38.40
N GLY A 27 9.80 35.81 37.42
CA GLY A 27 9.88 37.20 37.06
C GLY A 27 10.65 37.42 35.76
N ALA A 28 10.34 38.47 35.08
CA ALA A 28 10.87 38.99 33.83
C ALA A 28 12.34 39.44 33.91
N THR A 29 13.05 39.35 32.79
CA THR A 29 13.96 40.43 32.37
C THR A 29 14.22 40.41 30.87
N THR A 30 13.91 41.54 30.27
CA THR A 30 14.21 41.99 28.91
C THR A 30 15.70 42.24 28.70
N THR A 31 16.22 41.94 27.53
CA THR A 31 17.23 42.80 26.87
C THR A 31 17.15 42.69 25.34
N ASP A 32 16.86 43.83 24.76
CA ASP A 32 17.04 44.17 23.33
C ASP A 32 18.49 44.04 22.89
N SER A 33 18.70 43.59 21.65
CA SER A 33 19.79 44.11 20.85
C SER A 33 19.51 43.91 19.34
N LYS A 34 19.26 45.03 18.70
CA LYS A 34 19.27 45.19 17.22
C LYS A 34 20.67 44.96 16.70
N ASN A 35 20.80 44.34 15.54
CA ASN A 35 21.74 44.81 14.52
C ASN A 35 21.28 44.47 13.12
N GLU A 36 21.32 45.47 12.29
CA GLU A 36 20.92 45.51 10.87
C GLU A 36 22.07 45.06 9.94
N THR A 37 21.62 44.67 8.70
CA THR A 37 22.27 44.86 7.39
C THR A 37 23.22 43.74 6.93
N THR A 38 22.99 43.05 5.84
CA THR A 38 23.08 43.52 4.43
C THR A 38 22.55 42.48 3.46
N ALA A 39 21.81 42.92 2.45
CA ALA A 39 21.32 42.19 1.30
C ALA A 39 22.47 41.65 0.42
N ASN A 40 22.23 40.43 -0.14
CA ASN A 40 22.83 40.10 -1.41
C ASN A 40 21.85 39.29 -2.26
N THR A 41 21.44 39.89 -3.36
CA THR A 41 20.59 39.36 -4.41
C THR A 41 21.30 38.24 -5.16
N ALA A 42 20.66 37.07 -5.23
CA ALA A 42 20.85 36.12 -6.31
C ALA A 42 19.50 35.71 -6.84
N ASP A 43 19.25 36.11 -8.07
CA ASP A 43 18.09 35.84 -8.90
C ASP A 43 18.04 34.35 -9.19
N GLY A 44 16.98 33.68 -8.76
CA GLY A 44 16.64 32.32 -9.10
C GLY A 44 15.11 32.28 -9.17
N THR A 45 14.60 32.21 -10.39
CA THR A 45 13.20 32.07 -10.72
C THR A 45 12.56 30.94 -9.93
N ALA A 46 11.91 31.28 -8.83
CA ALA A 46 10.94 30.42 -8.15
C ALA A 46 9.65 30.49 -8.99
N ALA A 47 9.20 29.33 -9.46
CA ALA A 47 7.86 29.16 -9.99
C ALA A 47 6.84 29.60 -8.94
N ALA A 48 5.86 30.32 -9.40
CA ALA A 48 4.83 30.96 -8.59
C ALA A 48 4.08 29.93 -7.77
N ALA A 49 4.36 29.86 -6.44
CA ALA A 49 3.35 29.44 -5.50
C ALA A 49 2.25 30.51 -5.55
N THR A 50 1.09 30.13 -6.04
CA THR A 50 -0.12 30.95 -5.96
C THR A 50 -0.40 31.21 -4.49
N ASP A 51 -0.51 32.49 -4.14
CA ASP A 51 -0.92 33.00 -2.83
C ASP A 51 -2.27 32.35 -2.37
N ALA A 52 -2.19 31.20 -1.70
CA ALA A 52 -3.30 30.61 -0.95
C ALA A 52 -3.25 31.06 0.54
N GLN A 53 -2.90 32.29 0.80
CA GLN A 53 -2.99 32.87 2.14
C GLN A 53 -4.35 33.58 2.28
N GLY A 54 -5.33 32.88 2.94
CA GLY A 54 -6.45 33.57 3.57
C GLY A 54 -7.87 33.10 3.29
N GLY A 55 -8.10 31.83 2.92
CA GLY A 55 -9.47 31.34 2.67
C GLY A 55 -10.00 30.29 3.68
N TYR A 56 -9.14 29.66 4.46
CA TYR A 56 -9.49 28.48 5.25
C TYR A 56 -9.51 28.70 6.77
N GLU A 57 -9.19 29.90 7.24
CA GLU A 57 -9.10 30.21 8.68
C GLU A 57 -10.37 29.79 9.45
N GLY A 58 -10.17 28.93 10.46
CA GLY A 58 -11.24 28.40 11.30
C GLY A 58 -12.05 27.25 10.67
N LYS A 59 -11.67 26.75 9.51
CA LYS A 59 -12.23 25.51 8.96
C LYS A 59 -11.72 24.31 9.76
N GLU A 60 -12.60 23.34 9.98
CA GLU A 60 -12.27 22.04 10.58
C GLU A 60 -12.42 20.96 9.51
N VAL A 61 -11.40 20.13 9.36
CA VAL A 61 -11.37 19.00 8.41
C VAL A 61 -11.26 17.71 9.20
N LYS A 62 -12.25 16.84 9.04
CA LYS A 62 -12.31 15.52 9.68
C LYS A 62 -11.75 14.45 8.74
N VAL A 63 -10.71 13.75 9.17
CA VAL A 63 -10.02 12.73 8.38
C VAL A 63 -10.13 11.37 9.05
N TRP A 64 -10.58 10.35 8.33
CA TRP A 64 -10.52 8.97 8.78
C TRP A 64 -9.42 8.22 8.06
N ILE A 65 -8.66 7.43 8.81
CA ILE A 65 -7.44 6.80 8.32
C ILE A 65 -7.50 5.30 8.59
N SER A 66 -7.24 4.51 7.54
CA SER A 66 -6.97 3.09 7.71
C SER A 66 -5.62 2.91 8.39
N SER A 67 -5.64 2.44 9.63
CA SER A 67 -4.46 2.35 10.50
C SER A 67 -3.40 1.42 9.94
N GLY A 68 -2.15 1.87 9.98
CA GLY A 68 -1.00 1.19 9.42
C GLY A 68 0.33 1.60 10.06
N ALA A 69 1.41 1.28 9.36
CA ALA A 69 2.76 1.65 9.79
C ALA A 69 3.01 3.16 9.73
N GLU A 70 2.19 3.87 8.99
CA GLU A 70 2.28 5.30 8.73
C GLU A 70 1.56 6.18 9.77
N ASP A 71 0.86 5.61 10.75
CA ASP A 71 -0.01 6.34 11.67
C ASP A 71 0.70 7.53 12.35
N ASP A 72 1.90 7.31 12.88
CA ASP A 72 2.63 8.35 13.60
C ASP A 72 3.13 9.45 12.67
N ILE A 73 3.54 9.10 11.44
CA ILE A 73 4.01 10.09 10.47
C ILE A 73 2.84 10.89 9.86
N TYR A 74 1.66 10.29 9.72
CA TYR A 74 0.45 11.01 9.31
C TYR A 74 0.03 12.04 10.36
N ARG A 75 0.07 11.71 11.65
CA ARG A 75 -0.17 12.71 12.73
C ARG A 75 0.79 13.87 12.63
N GLU A 76 2.10 13.59 12.51
CA GLU A 76 3.11 14.65 12.38
C GLU A 76 2.89 15.50 11.13
N MET A 77 2.51 14.90 10.01
CA MET A 77 2.20 15.57 8.76
C MET A 77 0.97 16.49 8.91
N PHE A 78 -0.14 15.97 9.46
CA PHE A 78 -1.36 16.76 9.64
C PHE A 78 -1.16 17.90 10.64
N ASP A 79 -0.42 17.71 11.73
CA ASP A 79 -0.06 18.79 12.65
C ASP A 79 0.69 19.94 11.94
N LYS A 80 1.55 19.63 10.98
CA LYS A 80 2.25 20.65 10.17
C LYS A 80 1.31 21.34 9.19
N ILE A 81 0.50 20.56 8.46
CA ILE A 81 -0.47 21.11 7.51
C ILE A 81 -1.49 22.02 8.18
N GLU A 82 -1.94 21.70 9.43
CA GLU A 82 -2.76 22.60 10.23
C GLU A 82 -2.12 23.98 10.39
N GLY A 83 -0.82 24.00 10.71
CA GLY A 83 -0.06 25.25 10.88
C GLY A 83 0.10 26.03 9.57
N ASP A 84 0.36 25.32 8.47
CA ASP A 84 0.62 25.93 7.16
C ASP A 84 -0.65 26.51 6.54
N LEU A 85 -1.79 25.84 6.70
CA LEU A 85 -3.08 26.23 6.14
C LEU A 85 -3.98 27.01 7.12
N ASN A 86 -3.61 27.07 8.40
CA ASN A 86 -4.44 27.68 9.46
C ASN A 86 -5.87 27.08 9.53
N ILE A 87 -5.95 25.76 9.42
CA ILE A 87 -7.16 24.94 9.57
C ILE A 87 -7.00 24.09 10.85
N THR A 88 -8.06 23.39 11.26
CA THR A 88 -7.99 22.32 12.27
C THR A 88 -8.23 20.97 11.60
N ILE A 89 -7.35 20.00 11.81
CA ILE A 89 -7.51 18.64 11.30
C ILE A 89 -7.82 17.72 12.49
N THR A 90 -8.95 17.01 12.40
CA THR A 90 -9.32 15.97 13.37
C THR A 90 -9.14 14.62 12.71
N ASP A 91 -8.05 13.92 13.06
CA ASP A 91 -7.69 12.62 12.51
C ASP A 91 -8.11 11.46 13.42
N GLU A 92 -8.79 10.46 12.84
CA GLU A 92 -9.24 9.26 13.54
C GLU A 92 -8.74 8.01 12.81
N TYR A 93 -8.16 7.06 13.56
CA TYR A 93 -7.51 5.86 13.04
C TYR A 93 -8.35 4.62 13.33
N TYR A 94 -8.58 3.81 12.31
CA TYR A 94 -9.42 2.61 12.38
C TYR A 94 -8.72 1.43 11.69
N SER A 95 -8.94 0.23 12.17
CA SER A 95 -8.60 -0.94 11.38
C SER A 95 -9.37 -0.93 10.04
N LYS A 96 -8.86 -1.64 9.03
CA LYS A 96 -9.49 -1.68 7.69
C LYS A 96 -10.98 -2.04 7.75
N ASP A 97 -11.32 -3.06 8.53
CA ASP A 97 -12.71 -3.52 8.68
C ASP A 97 -13.58 -2.52 9.44
N GLU A 98 -13.04 -1.86 10.47
CA GLU A 98 -13.75 -0.82 11.21
C GLU A 98 -14.02 0.40 10.34
N LEU A 99 -13.02 0.82 9.53
CA LEU A 99 -13.17 1.93 8.59
C LEU A 99 -14.28 1.64 7.57
N ASP A 100 -14.25 0.45 6.95
CA ASP A 100 -15.27 0.05 5.96
C ASP A 100 -16.68 0.04 6.57
N ASN A 101 -16.85 -0.54 7.76
CA ASN A 101 -18.14 -0.54 8.48
C ASN A 101 -18.59 0.88 8.86
N LYS A 102 -17.65 1.72 9.27
CA LYS A 102 -17.93 3.11 9.67
C LYS A 102 -18.32 3.96 8.47
N MET A 103 -17.67 3.82 7.34
CA MET A 103 -18.05 4.49 6.09
C MET A 103 -19.49 4.19 5.70
N GLN A 104 -19.90 2.92 5.75
CA GLN A 104 -21.26 2.51 5.43
C GLN A 104 -22.30 3.04 6.42
N THR A 105 -22.02 2.98 7.72
CA THR A 105 -22.99 3.39 8.75
C THR A 105 -23.13 4.91 8.82
N SER A 106 -22.03 5.65 8.68
CA SER A 106 -22.01 7.12 8.72
C SER A 106 -22.62 7.75 7.47
N SER A 107 -22.54 7.09 6.31
CA SER A 107 -23.25 7.55 5.10
C SER A 107 -24.76 7.59 5.29
N ILE A 108 -25.33 6.61 6.02
CA ILE A 108 -26.76 6.57 6.36
C ILE A 108 -27.10 7.60 7.44
N ALA A 109 -26.21 7.83 8.39
CA ALA A 109 -26.41 8.78 9.48
C ALA A 109 -26.20 10.25 9.10
N GLY A 110 -25.55 10.52 7.97
CA GLY A 110 -25.14 11.87 7.55
C GLY A 110 -24.00 12.43 8.41
N ASP A 111 -23.13 11.59 8.95
CA ASP A 111 -21.95 11.96 9.75
C ASP A 111 -20.67 11.43 9.09
N MET A 112 -20.47 11.82 7.83
CA MET A 112 -19.30 11.45 7.04
C MET A 112 -18.07 12.27 7.48
N PRO A 113 -16.84 11.72 7.32
CA PRO A 113 -15.64 12.54 7.40
C PRO A 113 -15.54 13.43 6.16
N ASP A 114 -14.67 14.41 6.18
CA ASP A 114 -14.39 15.25 4.99
C ASP A 114 -13.40 14.53 4.05
N ALA A 115 -12.44 13.79 4.62
CA ALA A 115 -11.47 13.03 3.84
C ALA A 115 -11.27 11.62 4.43
N VAL A 116 -10.78 10.70 3.60
CA VAL A 116 -10.39 9.35 4.01
C VAL A 116 -9.02 8.99 3.43
N VAL A 117 -8.18 8.37 4.24
CA VAL A 117 -6.91 7.77 3.84
C VAL A 117 -7.04 6.25 3.92
N ALA A 118 -6.96 5.56 2.79
CA ALA A 118 -7.18 4.12 2.73
C ALA A 118 -6.45 3.44 1.55
N ASP A 119 -6.36 2.12 1.59
CA ASP A 119 -5.92 1.31 0.43
C ASP A 119 -6.82 1.64 -0.78
N TYR A 120 -6.19 1.98 -1.92
CA TYR A 120 -6.91 2.36 -3.14
C TYR A 120 -8.00 1.36 -3.55
N LEU A 121 -7.83 0.09 -3.23
CA LEU A 121 -8.77 -0.97 -3.59
C LEU A 121 -10.12 -0.91 -2.86
N LEU A 122 -10.24 -0.12 -1.79
CA LEU A 122 -11.52 0.13 -1.14
C LEU A 122 -12.34 1.21 -1.85
N ILE A 123 -11.69 2.06 -2.62
CA ILE A 123 -12.30 3.29 -3.15
C ILE A 123 -13.39 3.02 -4.19
N PRO A 124 -13.27 2.04 -5.12
CA PRO A 124 -14.36 1.71 -6.04
C PRO A 124 -15.71 1.45 -5.35
N LYS A 125 -15.71 0.72 -4.24
CA LYS A 125 -16.92 0.44 -3.46
C LYS A 125 -17.54 1.73 -2.89
N TYR A 126 -16.70 2.62 -2.38
CA TYR A 126 -17.16 3.92 -1.85
C TYR A 126 -17.63 4.84 -2.97
N TYR A 127 -16.97 4.82 -4.12
CA TYR A 127 -17.35 5.60 -5.30
C TYR A 127 -18.72 5.16 -5.84
N GLU A 128 -18.93 3.85 -6.04
CA GLU A 128 -20.22 3.31 -6.48
C GLU A 128 -21.37 3.56 -5.48
N ALA A 129 -21.04 3.70 -4.20
CA ALA A 129 -21.99 4.10 -3.16
C ALA A 129 -22.26 5.63 -3.14
N GLY A 130 -21.61 6.43 -4.01
CA GLY A 130 -21.76 7.89 -4.08
C GLY A 130 -21.14 8.64 -2.91
N LEU A 131 -20.09 8.07 -2.27
CA LEU A 131 -19.46 8.65 -1.09
C LEU A 131 -18.15 9.39 -1.40
N VAL A 132 -17.65 9.31 -2.63
CA VAL A 132 -16.38 9.89 -3.07
C VAL A 132 -16.64 11.01 -4.06
N ALA A 133 -16.00 12.16 -3.86
CA ALA A 133 -16.05 13.28 -4.78
C ALA A 133 -15.07 13.09 -5.94
N ASN A 134 -15.45 13.53 -7.15
CA ASN A 134 -14.51 13.64 -8.26
C ASN A 134 -13.54 14.79 -8.00
N LEU A 135 -12.27 14.58 -8.32
CA LEU A 135 -11.20 15.56 -8.17
C LEU A 135 -10.75 16.19 -9.49
N ASP A 136 -11.43 15.89 -10.61
CA ASP A 136 -11.05 16.36 -11.95
C ASP A 136 -10.89 17.89 -12.06
N ASP A 137 -11.75 18.64 -11.36
CA ASP A 137 -11.71 20.11 -11.36
C ASP A 137 -10.64 20.69 -10.40
N TYR A 138 -10.04 19.87 -9.55
CA TYR A 138 -9.07 20.27 -8.53
C TYR A 138 -7.63 19.93 -8.92
N VAL A 139 -7.41 18.75 -9.50
CA VAL A 139 -6.06 18.28 -9.87
C VAL A 139 -5.51 19.08 -11.05
N THR A 140 -4.18 19.24 -11.06
CA THR A 140 -3.49 19.92 -12.17
C THR A 140 -2.79 18.93 -13.07
N ASP A 141 -2.64 19.24 -14.36
CA ASP A 141 -1.86 18.46 -15.30
C ASP A 141 -0.42 18.27 -14.79
N GLU A 142 0.17 19.28 -14.13
CA GLU A 142 1.53 19.19 -13.55
C GLU A 142 1.64 18.11 -12.48
N LEU A 143 0.65 17.95 -11.61
CA LEU A 143 0.63 16.88 -10.60
C LEU A 143 0.50 15.51 -11.26
N MET A 144 -0.42 15.37 -12.21
CA MET A 144 -0.69 14.10 -12.88
C MET A 144 0.47 13.66 -13.79
N ASP A 145 1.16 14.60 -14.44
CA ASP A 145 2.33 14.33 -15.29
C ASP A 145 3.57 13.89 -14.46
N ASP A 146 3.66 14.32 -13.18
CA ASP A 146 4.73 13.94 -12.26
C ASP A 146 4.46 12.61 -11.53
N TYR A 147 3.20 12.15 -11.50
CA TYR A 147 2.85 10.85 -10.92
C TYR A 147 3.37 9.68 -11.77
N LEU A 148 3.71 8.59 -11.10
CA LEU A 148 3.98 7.31 -11.75
C LEU A 148 2.74 6.83 -12.52
N PRO A 149 2.89 6.15 -13.68
CA PRO A 149 1.75 5.60 -14.44
C PRO A 149 0.85 4.67 -13.62
N SER A 150 1.42 3.90 -12.70
CA SER A 150 0.69 3.05 -11.75
C SER A 150 -0.19 3.88 -10.81
N VAL A 151 0.36 4.95 -10.24
CA VAL A 151 -0.37 5.87 -9.34
C VAL A 151 -1.53 6.55 -10.07
N VAL A 152 -1.32 7.01 -11.30
CA VAL A 152 -2.41 7.57 -12.12
C VAL A 152 -3.54 6.55 -12.28
N SER A 153 -3.18 5.29 -12.57
CA SER A 153 -4.18 4.21 -12.73
C SER A 153 -4.93 3.90 -11.43
N GLU A 154 -4.26 3.97 -10.28
CA GLU A 154 -4.86 3.73 -8.96
C GLU A 154 -5.73 4.89 -8.47
N CYS A 155 -5.41 6.11 -8.89
CA CYS A 155 -6.17 7.32 -8.57
C CYS A 155 -7.36 7.56 -9.52
N THR A 156 -7.48 6.78 -10.61
CA THR A 156 -8.51 6.96 -11.64
C THR A 156 -9.51 5.79 -11.59
N TYR A 157 -10.79 6.12 -11.55
CA TYR A 157 -11.89 5.15 -11.63
C TYR A 157 -13.03 5.71 -12.49
N ASN A 158 -13.57 4.88 -13.40
CA ASN A 158 -14.62 5.29 -14.35
C ASN A 158 -14.28 6.60 -15.11
N ASP A 159 -13.02 6.73 -15.57
CA ASP A 159 -12.49 7.91 -16.27
C ASP A 159 -12.43 9.20 -15.44
N HIS A 160 -12.60 9.12 -14.10
CA HIS A 160 -12.51 10.24 -13.17
C HIS A 160 -11.32 10.08 -12.23
N ILE A 161 -10.64 11.17 -11.93
CA ILE A 161 -9.67 11.21 -10.85
C ILE A 161 -10.44 11.34 -9.54
N ILE A 162 -10.29 10.35 -8.65
CA ILE A 162 -11.08 10.22 -7.42
C ILE A 162 -10.23 10.22 -6.15
N SER A 163 -8.92 10.27 -6.31
CA SER A 163 -7.98 10.29 -5.18
C SER A 163 -6.65 10.90 -5.58
N VAL A 164 -5.81 11.15 -4.58
CA VAL A 164 -4.39 11.47 -4.72
C VAL A 164 -3.57 10.53 -3.84
N ALA A 165 -2.28 10.32 -4.16
CA ALA A 165 -1.41 9.40 -3.44
C ALA A 165 -0.05 10.04 -3.11
N GLN A 166 0.58 9.55 -2.04
CA GLN A 166 1.92 9.96 -1.64
C GLN A 166 2.99 8.95 -2.07
N PHE A 167 2.62 7.69 -2.18
CA PHE A 167 3.55 6.62 -2.52
C PHE A 167 2.86 5.50 -3.29
N ASP A 168 3.67 4.68 -3.92
CA ASP A 168 3.31 3.41 -4.51
C ASP A 168 4.15 2.29 -3.89
N SER A 169 3.78 1.06 -4.15
CA SER A 169 4.55 -0.13 -3.82
C SER A 169 5.20 -0.72 -5.06
N GLY A 170 6.29 -1.45 -4.85
CA GLY A 170 6.86 -2.30 -5.88
C GLY A 170 7.08 -3.70 -5.31
N LEU A 171 7.01 -4.71 -6.16
CA LEU A 171 7.37 -6.08 -5.82
C LEU A 171 8.58 -6.53 -6.63
N ALA A 172 9.53 -7.10 -5.93
CA ALA A 172 10.71 -7.76 -6.48
C ALA A 172 11.15 -8.81 -5.44
N PHE A 173 12.13 -9.62 -5.76
CA PHE A 173 12.82 -10.36 -4.72
C PHE A 173 13.80 -9.46 -3.99
N TRP A 174 13.68 -9.38 -2.69
CA TRP A 174 14.82 -9.09 -1.83
C TRP A 174 15.79 -10.27 -1.90
N ALA A 175 17.06 -9.99 -2.09
CA ALA A 175 18.06 -11.05 -2.28
C ALA A 175 19.31 -10.78 -1.46
N ASN A 176 19.90 -11.87 -0.93
CA ASN A 176 21.22 -11.84 -0.34
C ASN A 176 22.26 -12.09 -1.46
N LYS A 177 22.99 -11.04 -1.83
CA LYS A 177 23.94 -11.02 -2.92
C LYS A 177 25.03 -12.10 -2.76
N SER A 178 25.64 -12.17 -1.58
CA SER A 178 26.69 -13.15 -1.29
C SER A 178 26.20 -14.59 -1.40
N MET A 179 24.95 -14.87 -1.02
CA MET A 179 24.39 -16.23 -1.17
C MET A 179 24.17 -16.58 -2.64
N LEU A 180 23.69 -15.64 -3.47
CA LEU A 180 23.54 -15.85 -4.91
C LEU A 180 24.90 -16.10 -5.57
N GLU A 181 25.90 -15.24 -5.29
CA GLU A 181 27.24 -15.36 -5.85
C GLU A 181 27.91 -16.68 -5.45
N ASN A 182 27.82 -17.08 -4.17
CA ASN A 182 28.40 -18.33 -3.65
C ASN A 182 27.74 -19.58 -4.27
N ALA A 183 26.47 -19.51 -4.60
CA ALA A 183 25.75 -20.59 -5.30
C ALA A 183 25.98 -20.57 -6.82
N GLY A 184 26.68 -19.57 -7.37
CA GLY A 184 26.87 -19.40 -8.81
C GLY A 184 25.57 -19.10 -9.55
N VAL A 185 24.67 -18.36 -8.91
CA VAL A 185 23.43 -17.87 -9.51
C VAL A 185 23.71 -16.52 -10.19
N ARG A 186 23.25 -16.37 -11.43
CA ARG A 186 23.31 -15.11 -12.16
C ARG A 186 22.42 -14.06 -11.47
N ILE A 187 22.94 -12.87 -11.27
CA ILE A 187 22.16 -11.74 -10.76
C ILE A 187 21.71 -10.90 -11.96
N PRO A 188 20.40 -10.76 -12.22
CA PRO A 188 19.89 -9.88 -13.27
C PRO A 188 20.33 -8.43 -13.08
N ALA A 189 20.68 -7.75 -14.18
CA ALA A 189 21.12 -6.36 -14.14
C ALA A 189 19.96 -5.37 -13.97
N ASP A 190 18.81 -5.68 -14.53
CA ASP A 190 17.56 -4.93 -14.44
C ASP A 190 16.36 -5.83 -14.74
N TYR A 191 15.14 -5.27 -14.78
CA TYR A 191 13.93 -6.04 -15.04
C TYR A 191 13.84 -6.61 -16.47
N LYS A 192 14.57 -6.05 -17.44
CA LYS A 192 14.62 -6.57 -18.83
C LYS A 192 15.54 -7.78 -18.96
N ASP A 193 16.45 -7.93 -17.99
CA ASP A 193 17.38 -9.04 -17.87
C ASP A 193 16.90 -10.07 -16.81
N ALA A 194 15.62 -10.05 -16.43
CA ALA A 194 15.04 -10.97 -15.47
C ALA A 194 15.30 -12.42 -15.85
N TRP A 195 15.33 -13.32 -14.87
CA TRP A 195 15.36 -14.75 -15.13
C TRP A 195 14.15 -15.18 -15.93
N ASP A 196 14.32 -16.06 -16.90
CA ASP A 196 13.20 -16.85 -17.41
C ASP A 196 12.84 -17.97 -16.41
N LYS A 197 11.74 -18.67 -16.68
CA LYS A 197 11.26 -19.77 -15.82
C LYS A 197 12.34 -20.83 -15.55
N ALA A 198 13.07 -21.22 -16.58
CA ALA A 198 14.10 -22.29 -16.45
C ALA A 198 15.30 -21.78 -15.64
N GLU A 199 15.73 -20.54 -15.84
CA GLU A 199 16.78 -19.90 -15.05
C GLU A 199 16.37 -19.73 -13.57
N PHE A 200 15.09 -19.37 -13.31
CA PHE A 200 14.60 -19.24 -11.93
C PHE A 200 14.56 -20.61 -11.22
N GLU A 201 14.05 -21.65 -11.88
CA GLU A 201 14.10 -23.02 -11.34
C GLU A 201 15.53 -23.50 -11.09
N ASP A 202 16.49 -23.19 -11.99
CA ASP A 202 17.92 -23.50 -11.82
C ASP A 202 18.53 -22.69 -10.66
N ALA A 203 18.16 -21.43 -10.50
CA ALA A 203 18.61 -20.59 -9.38
C ALA A 203 18.19 -21.19 -8.04
N LEU A 204 16.90 -21.56 -7.90
CA LEU A 204 16.40 -22.23 -6.68
C LEU A 204 17.14 -23.52 -6.38
N LYS A 205 17.38 -24.34 -7.43
CA LYS A 205 18.14 -25.58 -7.31
C LYS A 205 19.60 -25.34 -6.88
N LYS A 206 20.30 -24.40 -7.48
CA LYS A 206 21.69 -24.06 -7.15
C LYS A 206 21.80 -23.56 -5.71
N LEU A 207 20.85 -22.73 -5.25
CA LEU A 207 20.79 -22.27 -3.87
C LEU A 207 20.61 -23.44 -2.91
N LYS A 208 19.70 -24.36 -3.21
CA LYS A 208 19.48 -25.57 -2.43
C LYS A 208 20.74 -26.45 -2.38
N ASP A 209 21.36 -26.68 -3.53
CA ASP A 209 22.59 -27.50 -3.66
C ASP A 209 23.80 -26.86 -2.94
N SER A 210 23.83 -25.52 -2.80
CA SER A 210 24.86 -24.80 -2.06
C SER A 210 24.71 -24.87 -0.54
N GLY A 211 23.61 -25.47 -0.05
CA GLY A 211 23.35 -25.67 1.37
C GLY A 211 22.37 -24.66 1.98
N VAL A 212 21.75 -23.78 1.17
CA VAL A 212 20.62 -22.95 1.64
C VAL A 212 19.42 -23.87 1.84
N GLU A 213 18.97 -23.99 3.08
CA GLU A 213 17.90 -24.94 3.40
C GLU A 213 16.59 -24.57 2.72
N TRP A 214 16.25 -23.29 2.72
CA TRP A 214 15.05 -22.74 2.09
C TRP A 214 15.42 -21.59 1.14
N PRO A 215 15.65 -21.84 -0.16
CA PRO A 215 16.06 -20.83 -1.13
C PRO A 215 15.24 -19.56 -1.14
N ILE A 216 13.91 -19.68 -1.00
CA ILE A 216 12.97 -18.56 -1.06
C ILE A 216 12.05 -18.50 0.16
N TYR A 217 11.86 -17.30 0.70
CA TYR A 217 10.82 -16.98 1.67
C TYR A 217 9.58 -16.48 0.95
N VAL A 218 8.44 -17.08 1.24
CA VAL A 218 7.08 -16.61 0.90
C VAL A 218 6.26 -16.53 2.19
N ARG A 219 5.28 -15.60 2.24
CA ARG A 219 4.57 -15.24 3.50
C ARG A 219 3.42 -16.18 3.83
N GLN A 220 3.68 -17.46 3.96
CA GLN A 220 2.63 -18.45 4.21
C GLN A 220 1.85 -18.28 5.52
N ASN A 221 2.42 -17.60 6.51
CA ASN A 221 1.68 -17.25 7.73
C ASN A 221 0.65 -16.14 7.54
N LYS A 222 0.62 -15.51 6.38
CA LYS A 222 -0.34 -14.45 6.02
C LYS A 222 -0.86 -14.65 4.58
N PRO A 223 -1.69 -15.68 4.33
CA PRO A 223 -2.19 -15.97 2.98
C PRO A 223 -2.88 -14.79 2.30
N SER A 224 -3.52 -13.93 3.07
CA SER A 224 -4.13 -12.69 2.57
C SER A 224 -3.10 -11.71 1.96
N THR A 225 -1.85 -11.72 2.42
CA THR A 225 -0.80 -10.90 1.82
C THR A 225 -0.28 -11.52 0.53
N GLU A 226 -0.27 -12.87 0.43
CA GLU A 226 0.13 -13.57 -0.79
C GLU A 226 -0.82 -13.29 -1.97
N TYR A 227 -2.08 -12.95 -1.73
CA TYR A 227 -2.95 -12.41 -2.76
C TYR A 227 -2.29 -11.26 -3.53
N TYR A 228 -1.59 -10.37 -2.83
CA TYR A 228 -0.85 -9.26 -3.42
C TYR A 228 0.51 -9.71 -3.98
N THR A 229 1.33 -10.38 -3.17
CA THR A 229 2.71 -10.69 -3.55
C THR A 229 2.81 -11.73 -4.66
N TRP A 230 1.82 -12.62 -4.81
CA TRP A 230 1.77 -13.63 -5.86
C TRP A 230 1.17 -13.12 -7.18
N MET A 231 0.49 -11.97 -7.17
CA MET A 231 -0.16 -11.41 -8.35
C MET A 231 0.78 -11.23 -9.57
N PRO A 232 2.03 -10.74 -9.44
CA PRO A 232 2.96 -10.66 -10.56
C PRO A 232 3.29 -12.03 -11.18
N PHE A 233 3.32 -13.10 -10.39
CA PHE A 233 3.48 -14.45 -10.91
C PHE A 233 2.27 -14.89 -11.73
N VAL A 234 1.07 -14.64 -11.21
CA VAL A 234 -0.17 -14.92 -11.95
C VAL A 234 -0.15 -14.22 -13.31
N ALA A 235 0.18 -12.92 -13.32
CA ALA A 235 0.31 -12.14 -14.56
C ALA A 235 1.40 -12.70 -15.48
N SER A 236 2.57 -13.07 -14.93
CA SER A 236 3.69 -13.61 -15.70
C SER A 236 3.42 -15.02 -16.26
N PHE A 237 2.48 -15.77 -15.69
CA PHE A 237 1.93 -16.98 -16.28
C PHE A 237 0.85 -16.69 -17.35
N GLY A 238 0.41 -15.42 -17.50
CA GLY A 238 -0.66 -15.01 -18.41
C GLY A 238 -2.07 -15.18 -17.80
N GLY A 239 -2.16 -15.29 -16.48
CA GLY A 239 -3.41 -15.36 -15.73
C GLY A 239 -3.85 -14.00 -15.17
N ASP A 240 -4.98 -14.02 -14.49
CA ASP A 240 -5.51 -12.88 -13.71
C ASP A 240 -6.50 -13.43 -12.67
N TYR A 241 -6.85 -12.61 -11.68
CA TYR A 241 -7.88 -12.96 -10.70
C TYR A 241 -9.30 -12.67 -11.20
N MET A 242 -9.45 -11.81 -12.19
CA MET A 242 -10.73 -11.36 -12.69
C MET A 242 -10.63 -11.03 -14.18
N ASN A 243 -11.65 -11.30 -14.94
CA ASN A 243 -11.79 -10.79 -16.31
C ASN A 243 -12.04 -9.29 -16.27
N ARG A 244 -11.14 -8.51 -16.85
CA ARG A 244 -11.14 -7.03 -16.77
C ARG A 244 -12.27 -6.38 -17.59
N GLU A 245 -12.90 -7.12 -18.51
CA GLU A 245 -14.01 -6.61 -19.33
C GLU A 245 -15.37 -6.87 -18.67
N THR A 246 -15.51 -8.00 -17.97
CA THR A 246 -16.80 -8.41 -17.40
C THR A 246 -16.90 -8.21 -15.89
N GLY A 247 -15.77 -8.06 -15.21
CA GLY A 247 -15.71 -8.02 -13.75
C GLY A 247 -15.96 -9.36 -13.06
N LEU A 248 -16.03 -10.49 -13.81
CA LEU A 248 -16.27 -11.82 -13.30
C LEU A 248 -14.96 -12.63 -13.18
N CYS A 249 -14.96 -13.62 -12.29
CA CYS A 249 -13.80 -14.43 -11.98
C CYS A 249 -13.76 -15.77 -12.74
N THR A 250 -14.92 -16.39 -13.00
CA THR A 250 -15.02 -17.67 -13.72
C THR A 250 -14.46 -17.58 -15.12
N GLY A 251 -13.61 -18.54 -15.49
CA GLY A 251 -12.90 -18.60 -16.76
C GLY A 251 -11.58 -17.82 -16.79
N THR A 252 -11.30 -17.03 -15.75
CA THR A 252 -10.05 -16.27 -15.58
C THR A 252 -9.31 -16.71 -14.32
N LEU A 253 -9.94 -16.61 -13.17
CA LEU A 253 -9.37 -17.06 -11.90
C LEU A 253 -9.11 -18.58 -11.90
N ASP A 254 -10.03 -19.35 -12.46
CA ASP A 254 -9.94 -20.79 -12.67
C ASP A 254 -9.46 -21.18 -14.09
N GLY A 255 -8.86 -20.26 -14.81
CA GLY A 255 -8.24 -20.49 -16.11
C GLY A 255 -6.89 -21.21 -16.00
N ASP A 256 -6.51 -21.96 -17.04
CA ASP A 256 -5.29 -22.79 -17.07
C ASP A 256 -4.03 -22.03 -16.63
N ASN A 257 -3.87 -20.77 -17.03
CA ASN A 257 -2.69 -19.95 -16.72
C ASN A 257 -2.63 -19.56 -15.24
N THR A 258 -3.77 -19.21 -14.66
CA THR A 258 -3.87 -18.89 -13.21
C THR A 258 -3.62 -20.16 -12.40
N ILE A 259 -4.23 -21.29 -12.75
CA ILE A 259 -4.00 -22.59 -12.11
C ILE A 259 -2.52 -22.93 -12.16
N ALA A 260 -1.86 -22.81 -13.34
CA ALA A 260 -0.44 -23.12 -13.48
C ALA A 260 0.46 -22.27 -12.58
N SER A 261 0.09 -21.01 -12.28
CA SER A 261 0.84 -20.18 -11.34
C SER A 261 0.72 -20.68 -9.90
N PHE A 262 -0.46 -21.15 -9.49
CA PHE A 262 -0.67 -21.70 -8.14
C PHE A 262 -0.14 -23.13 -7.99
N ASP A 263 -0.11 -23.93 -9.07
CA ASP A 263 0.63 -25.18 -9.12
C ASP A 263 2.13 -24.95 -8.89
N PHE A 264 2.67 -23.87 -9.47
CA PHE A 264 4.06 -23.49 -9.24
C PHE A 264 4.30 -23.04 -7.79
N LEU A 265 3.37 -22.29 -7.19
CA LEU A 265 3.44 -21.93 -5.77
C LEU A 265 3.47 -23.19 -4.89
N ALA A 266 2.54 -24.13 -5.10
CA ALA A 266 2.51 -25.40 -4.38
C ALA A 266 3.80 -26.20 -4.57
N LYS A 267 4.40 -26.16 -5.76
CA LYS A 267 5.67 -26.81 -6.09
C LYS A 267 6.84 -26.25 -5.29
N LEU A 268 6.89 -24.96 -4.99
CA LEU A 268 7.95 -24.39 -4.15
C LEU A 268 8.05 -25.08 -2.80
N PHE A 269 6.93 -25.51 -2.21
CA PHE A 269 6.88 -26.25 -0.96
C PHE A 269 7.19 -27.73 -1.14
N THR A 270 6.59 -28.38 -2.13
CA THR A 270 6.77 -29.83 -2.35
C THR A 270 8.18 -30.17 -2.78
N ASP A 271 8.86 -29.29 -3.51
CA ASP A 271 10.25 -29.45 -3.93
C ASP A 271 11.25 -28.98 -2.83
N GLY A 272 10.73 -28.41 -1.73
CA GLY A 272 11.52 -27.97 -0.60
C GLY A 272 12.33 -26.70 -0.86
N TYR A 273 11.86 -25.81 -1.73
CA TYR A 273 12.46 -24.50 -1.98
C TYR A 273 11.97 -23.44 -1.01
N ALA A 274 10.76 -23.59 -0.48
CA ALA A 274 10.18 -22.76 0.57
C ALA A 274 9.79 -23.62 1.77
N ASP A 275 9.89 -23.06 2.98
CA ASP A 275 9.50 -23.75 4.21
C ASP A 275 7.97 -23.72 4.37
N ALA A 276 7.33 -24.88 4.30
CA ALA A 276 5.88 -25.01 4.48
C ALA A 276 5.43 -24.77 5.94
N THR A 277 6.34 -24.59 6.88
CA THR A 277 6.03 -24.41 8.31
C THR A 277 6.51 -23.08 8.88
N CYS A 278 7.13 -22.23 8.06
CA CYS A 278 7.67 -20.94 8.49
C CYS A 278 6.56 -19.98 8.96
N ASP A 279 6.58 -19.63 10.22
CA ASP A 279 5.60 -18.72 10.84
C ASP A 279 6.21 -17.36 11.26
N TYR A 280 7.50 -17.11 10.93
CA TYR A 280 8.21 -15.88 11.29
C TYR A 280 8.69 -15.11 10.06
N GLU A 281 8.51 -13.79 10.13
CA GLU A 281 8.81 -12.87 9.03
C GLU A 281 10.30 -12.47 8.94
N ASP A 282 11.14 -12.94 9.87
CA ASP A 282 12.53 -12.53 9.98
C ASP A 282 13.55 -13.58 9.49
N SER A 283 13.08 -14.68 8.86
CA SER A 283 13.94 -15.74 8.34
C SER A 283 14.96 -15.26 7.30
N PHE A 284 14.54 -14.36 6.42
CA PHE A 284 15.43 -13.73 5.44
C PHE A 284 16.51 -12.87 6.12
N GLN A 285 16.16 -12.06 7.12
CA GLN A 285 17.10 -11.25 7.90
C GLN A 285 18.13 -12.10 8.63
N LYS A 286 17.75 -13.31 9.04
CA LYS A 286 18.63 -14.27 9.71
C LYS A 286 19.54 -15.03 8.76
N GLY A 287 19.37 -14.84 7.44
CA GLY A 287 20.15 -15.55 6.43
C GLY A 287 19.71 -17.01 6.22
N GLU A 288 18.49 -17.37 6.57
CA GLU A 288 17.91 -18.69 6.35
C GLU A 288 17.43 -18.87 4.91
N ASN A 289 17.14 -17.75 4.21
CA ASN A 289 16.72 -17.70 2.82
C ASN A 289 17.67 -16.81 2.00
N ALA A 290 17.84 -17.13 0.72
CA ALA A 290 18.59 -16.30 -0.22
C ALA A 290 17.72 -15.26 -0.92
N LEU A 291 16.44 -15.57 -1.09
CA LEU A 291 15.41 -14.72 -1.72
C LEU A 291 14.23 -14.54 -0.77
N ALA A 292 13.61 -13.36 -0.78
CA ALA A 292 12.33 -13.13 -0.11
C ALA A 292 11.37 -12.41 -1.04
N LEU A 293 10.19 -13.00 -1.25
CA LEU A 293 9.08 -12.35 -1.95
C LEU A 293 8.35 -11.43 -0.98
N TYR A 294 8.68 -10.14 -1.02
CA TYR A 294 8.14 -9.17 -0.09
C TYR A 294 8.15 -7.76 -0.69
N GLY A 295 7.26 -6.89 -0.23
CA GLY A 295 7.21 -5.49 -0.65
C GLY A 295 8.24 -4.60 0.07
N HIS A 296 8.14 -3.31 -0.19
CA HIS A 296 9.05 -2.28 0.29
C HIS A 296 9.13 -2.17 1.83
N SER A 297 8.04 -2.48 2.55
CA SER A 297 7.91 -2.24 4.01
C SER A 297 8.95 -2.96 4.88
N LYS A 298 9.72 -3.90 4.31
CA LYS A 298 10.85 -4.55 4.99
C LYS A 298 12.21 -3.96 4.65
N TYR A 299 12.28 -2.93 3.83
CA TYR A 299 13.55 -2.35 3.39
C TYR A 299 14.46 -1.99 4.56
N GLN A 300 13.96 -1.23 5.53
CA GLN A 300 14.77 -0.77 6.66
C GLN A 300 15.31 -1.94 7.51
N ASP A 301 14.45 -2.93 7.79
CA ASP A 301 14.82 -4.13 8.54
C ASP A 301 15.89 -4.94 7.80
N TYR A 302 15.68 -5.18 6.49
CA TYR A 302 16.59 -5.96 5.66
C TYR A 302 17.92 -5.23 5.44
N LYS A 303 17.87 -3.90 5.24
CA LYS A 303 19.09 -3.07 5.10
C LYS A 303 19.92 -3.07 6.38
N ALA A 304 19.28 -2.99 7.53
CA ALA A 304 19.96 -3.06 8.82
C ALA A 304 20.64 -4.42 9.05
N ALA A 305 20.04 -5.52 8.58
CA ALA A 305 20.56 -6.88 8.76
C ALA A 305 21.66 -7.23 7.76
N LEU A 306 21.50 -6.87 6.49
CA LEU A 306 22.35 -7.36 5.39
C LEU A 306 23.31 -6.31 4.83
N GLY A 307 23.07 -5.01 5.10
CA GLY A 307 23.95 -3.93 4.63
C GLY A 307 24.09 -3.91 3.11
N ASP A 308 25.33 -4.01 2.61
CA ASP A 308 25.65 -3.99 1.18
C ASP A 308 25.38 -5.32 0.45
N ASP A 309 25.04 -6.37 1.19
CA ASP A 309 24.59 -7.65 0.62
C ASP A 309 23.10 -7.65 0.26
N LEU A 310 22.34 -6.63 0.70
CA LEU A 310 20.95 -6.47 0.32
C LEU A 310 20.84 -5.89 -1.09
N ILE A 311 20.22 -6.65 -1.99
CA ILE A 311 19.88 -6.19 -3.34
C ILE A 311 18.43 -6.52 -3.69
N LEU A 312 17.89 -5.84 -4.70
CA LEU A 312 16.66 -6.22 -5.37
C LEU A 312 16.97 -7.03 -6.64
N VAL A 313 16.17 -8.06 -6.88
CA VAL A 313 16.20 -8.88 -8.09
C VAL A 313 14.79 -8.89 -8.67
N PRO A 314 14.60 -8.65 -9.98
CA PRO A 314 13.28 -8.67 -10.60
C PRO A 314 12.63 -10.05 -10.46
N LEU A 315 11.31 -10.08 -10.42
CA LEU A 315 10.55 -11.33 -10.52
C LEU A 315 10.76 -11.95 -11.91
N PRO A 316 10.69 -13.27 -12.02
CA PRO A 316 11.02 -13.96 -13.27
C PRO A 316 9.93 -13.81 -14.33
N ASP A 317 10.33 -13.92 -15.61
CA ASP A 317 9.43 -14.14 -16.72
C ASP A 317 9.01 -15.61 -16.78
N MET A 318 7.77 -15.90 -16.42
CA MET A 318 7.20 -17.23 -16.41
C MET A 318 6.58 -17.62 -17.78
N GLY A 319 6.76 -16.79 -18.81
CA GLY A 319 6.36 -17.03 -20.18
C GLY A 319 5.49 -15.94 -20.83
N HIS A 320 5.02 -14.98 -20.06
CA HIS A 320 4.18 -13.87 -20.53
C HIS A 320 4.70 -12.48 -20.15
N GLY A 321 5.97 -12.39 -19.79
CA GLY A 321 6.63 -11.14 -19.43
C GLY A 321 6.93 -10.99 -17.95
N VAL A 322 7.68 -9.94 -17.65
CA VAL A 322 8.06 -9.56 -16.29
C VAL A 322 7.03 -8.56 -15.74
N TYR A 323 6.56 -8.79 -14.54
CA TYR A 323 5.62 -7.90 -13.86
C TYR A 323 6.08 -7.57 -12.46
N THR A 324 5.67 -6.39 -11.99
CA THR A 324 5.59 -6.03 -10.58
C THR A 324 4.13 -5.81 -10.23
N CYS A 325 3.82 -5.62 -8.96
CA CYS A 325 2.49 -5.20 -8.54
C CYS A 325 2.62 -3.87 -7.80
N SER A 326 1.70 -2.97 -8.08
CA SER A 326 1.57 -1.69 -7.40
C SER A 326 0.56 -1.77 -6.25
N GLY A 327 0.59 -0.77 -5.39
CA GLY A 327 -0.38 -0.65 -4.33
C GLY A 327 -0.11 0.55 -3.45
N SER A 328 -0.98 1.53 -3.53
CA SER A 328 -0.89 2.75 -2.74
C SER A 328 -1.95 2.82 -1.65
N THR A 329 -1.64 3.61 -0.63
CA THR A 329 -2.63 4.23 0.22
C THR A 329 -2.97 5.57 -0.41
N VAL A 330 -4.24 5.80 -0.68
CA VAL A 330 -4.73 7.02 -1.33
C VAL A 330 -5.53 7.88 -0.37
N MET A 331 -5.61 9.16 -0.69
CA MET A 331 -6.41 10.14 0.02
C MET A 331 -7.57 10.56 -0.88
N ILE A 332 -8.79 10.46 -0.38
CA ILE A 332 -10.01 10.90 -1.07
C ILE A 332 -10.67 12.06 -0.35
N MET A 333 -11.36 12.89 -1.12
CA MET A 333 -12.39 13.80 -0.62
C MET A 333 -13.73 13.06 -0.63
N THR A 334 -14.50 13.18 0.43
CA THR A 334 -15.86 12.61 0.46
C THR A 334 -16.89 13.57 -0.08
N THR A 335 -18.05 13.05 -0.49
CA THR A 335 -19.21 13.90 -0.83
C THR A 335 -19.70 14.68 0.39
N GLY A 336 -19.44 14.22 1.61
CA GLY A 336 -19.73 14.93 2.86
C GLY A 336 -19.02 16.30 2.95
N ALA A 337 -17.77 16.38 2.46
CA ALA A 337 -17.03 17.66 2.40
C ALA A 337 -17.70 18.68 1.48
N GLN A 338 -18.22 18.22 0.32
CA GLN A 338 -18.95 19.08 -0.61
C GLN A 338 -20.29 19.55 -0.02
N GLU A 339 -21.02 18.66 0.64
CA GLU A 339 -22.28 18.97 1.30
C GLU A 339 -22.14 19.99 2.44
N SER A 340 -21.04 19.92 3.19
CA SER A 340 -20.70 20.85 4.27
C SER A 340 -20.08 22.17 3.78
N GLY A 341 -19.69 22.27 2.49
CA GLY A 341 -18.95 23.39 1.92
C GLY A 341 -17.52 23.48 2.45
N ASN A 342 -16.91 22.34 2.70
CA ASN A 342 -15.54 22.20 3.23
C ASN A 342 -14.53 21.72 2.17
N ASP A 343 -15.02 21.48 0.95
CA ASP A 343 -14.28 20.92 -0.18
C ASP A 343 -12.99 21.69 -0.53
N ASP A 344 -13.03 23.02 -0.52
CA ASP A 344 -11.84 23.86 -0.79
C ASP A 344 -10.74 23.63 0.28
N ALA A 345 -11.10 23.54 1.56
CA ALA A 345 -10.16 23.30 2.65
C ALA A 345 -9.60 21.88 2.61
N VAL A 346 -10.45 20.90 2.27
CA VAL A 346 -10.04 19.50 2.07
C VAL A 346 -9.07 19.39 0.91
N TRP A 347 -9.38 20.03 -0.23
CA TRP A 347 -8.47 20.00 -1.37
C TRP A 347 -7.11 20.63 -1.03
N ALA A 348 -7.10 21.78 -0.34
CA ALA A 348 -5.86 22.41 0.09
C ALA A 348 -5.02 21.47 0.98
N MET A 349 -5.65 20.73 1.90
CA MET A 349 -4.99 19.72 2.71
C MET A 349 -4.44 18.57 1.86
N LEU A 350 -5.23 18.02 0.93
CA LEU A 350 -4.80 16.93 0.05
C LEU A 350 -3.65 17.36 -0.86
N GLN A 351 -3.72 18.56 -1.42
CA GLN A 351 -2.67 19.13 -2.26
C GLN A 351 -1.37 19.32 -1.46
N GLU A 352 -1.45 19.85 -0.24
CA GLU A 352 -0.30 20.02 0.63
C GLU A 352 0.30 18.67 1.01
N ALA A 353 -0.54 17.67 1.37
CA ALA A 353 -0.09 16.32 1.69
C ALA A 353 0.67 15.63 0.55
N THR A 354 0.42 16.03 -0.71
CA THR A 354 1.09 15.48 -1.90
C THR A 354 2.29 16.33 -2.36
N ASN A 355 2.70 17.34 -1.60
CA ASN A 355 3.92 18.07 -1.95
C ASN A 355 5.18 17.21 -1.68
N PRO A 356 6.31 17.51 -2.33
CA PRO A 356 7.53 16.70 -2.24
C PRO A 356 8.05 16.47 -0.82
N ASP A 357 7.96 17.46 0.06
CA ASP A 357 8.48 17.37 1.43
C ASP A 357 7.66 16.39 2.28
N TYR A 358 6.33 16.41 2.16
CA TYR A 358 5.45 15.49 2.88
C TYR A 358 5.48 14.07 2.30
N ILE A 359 5.56 13.92 0.97
CA ILE A 359 5.81 12.61 0.36
C ILE A 359 7.11 12.02 0.91
N LYS A 360 8.19 12.83 0.94
CA LYS A 360 9.46 12.37 1.48
C LYS A 360 9.39 11.95 2.94
N MET A 361 8.65 12.68 3.77
CA MET A 361 8.43 12.30 5.18
C MET A 361 7.86 10.88 5.31
N VAL A 362 6.86 10.56 4.53
CA VAL A 362 6.17 9.25 4.58
C VAL A 362 7.08 8.14 4.05
N VAL A 363 7.72 8.34 2.90
CA VAL A 363 8.56 7.29 2.29
C VAL A 363 9.86 7.02 3.04
N ASP A 364 10.40 8.00 3.75
CA ASP A 364 11.56 7.80 4.63
C ASP A 364 11.26 6.83 5.78
N VAL A 365 9.99 6.75 6.22
CA VAL A 365 9.54 5.84 7.29
C VAL A 365 9.20 4.46 6.77
N ASN A 366 8.40 4.38 5.70
CA ASN A 366 7.86 3.11 5.22
C ASN A 366 8.69 2.44 4.11
N GLY A 367 9.68 3.15 3.52
CA GLY A 367 10.51 2.65 2.43
C GLY A 367 9.76 2.45 1.11
N ALA A 368 8.54 3.02 1.00
CA ALA A 368 7.72 2.95 -0.21
C ALA A 368 8.30 3.79 -1.35
N VAL A 369 7.84 3.52 -2.57
CA VAL A 369 8.25 4.28 -3.74
C VAL A 369 7.47 5.60 -3.76
N PRO A 370 8.15 6.77 -3.82
CA PRO A 370 7.44 8.04 -3.96
C PRO A 370 6.48 8.03 -5.14
N ALA A 371 5.25 8.53 -4.95
CA ALA A 371 4.27 8.60 -6.03
C ALA A 371 4.70 9.50 -7.19
N ARG A 372 5.60 10.45 -6.93
CA ARG A 372 6.06 11.46 -7.89
C ARG A 372 7.51 11.22 -8.30
N SER A 373 7.76 11.21 -9.62
CA SER A 373 9.09 11.02 -10.20
C SER A 373 10.10 12.06 -9.73
N SER A 374 9.67 13.32 -9.58
CA SER A 374 10.52 14.41 -9.08
C SER A 374 11.04 14.18 -7.65
N VAL A 375 10.27 13.50 -6.80
CA VAL A 375 10.69 13.16 -5.43
C VAL A 375 11.73 12.04 -5.43
N MET A 376 11.57 11.05 -6.31
CA MET A 376 12.56 9.98 -6.46
C MET A 376 13.93 10.50 -6.89
N ASP A 377 13.98 11.54 -7.72
CA ASP A 377 15.24 12.17 -8.17
C ASP A 377 16.05 12.75 -6.99
N ALA A 378 15.41 13.11 -5.89
CA ALA A 378 16.04 13.65 -4.69
C ALA A 378 16.49 12.58 -3.68
N ILE A 379 16.14 11.29 -3.88
CA ILE A 379 16.43 10.19 -2.95
C ILE A 379 17.49 9.26 -3.57
N PRO A 380 18.74 9.21 -3.02
CA PRO A 380 19.81 8.42 -3.61
C PRO A 380 19.50 6.94 -3.84
N ASP A 381 18.71 6.32 -2.95
CA ASP A 381 18.35 4.90 -3.07
C ASP A 381 17.49 4.59 -4.31
N TYR A 382 16.77 5.58 -4.86
CA TYR A 382 15.99 5.48 -6.10
C TYR A 382 16.74 5.95 -7.34
N CYS A 383 17.99 6.44 -7.20
CA CYS A 383 18.84 6.79 -8.32
C CYS A 383 19.66 5.59 -8.80
N GLU A 384 20.29 5.71 -9.99
CA GLU A 384 21.14 4.67 -10.57
C GLU A 384 22.24 4.23 -9.58
N GLY A 385 22.28 2.93 -9.29
CA GLY A 385 23.19 2.32 -8.33
C GLY A 385 22.65 2.26 -6.89
N GLY A 386 21.49 2.86 -6.61
CA GLY A 386 20.80 2.75 -5.31
C GLY A 386 20.07 1.42 -5.15
N THR A 387 19.84 1.01 -3.91
CA THR A 387 19.24 -0.29 -3.58
C THR A 387 17.81 -0.42 -4.11
N LEU A 388 17.05 0.69 -4.16
CA LEU A 388 15.63 0.71 -4.57
C LEU A 388 15.43 1.11 -6.03
N TYR A 389 16.52 1.30 -6.80
CA TYR A 389 16.45 1.75 -8.19
C TYR A 389 15.64 0.80 -9.09
N LEU A 390 15.66 -0.50 -8.81
CA LEU A 390 14.87 -1.48 -9.56
C LEU A 390 13.35 -1.21 -9.44
N TYR A 391 12.84 -0.85 -8.26
CA TYR A 391 11.43 -0.48 -8.11
C TYR A 391 11.05 0.71 -9.00
N ARG A 392 11.89 1.77 -9.00
CA ARG A 392 11.70 2.92 -9.88
C ARG A 392 11.64 2.50 -11.35
N GLN A 393 12.63 1.72 -11.81
CA GLN A 393 12.67 1.24 -13.20
C GLN A 393 11.40 0.46 -13.59
N GLN A 394 10.92 -0.40 -12.72
CA GLN A 394 9.73 -1.22 -12.96
C GLN A 394 8.46 -0.35 -13.07
N LEU A 395 8.25 0.57 -12.13
CA LEU A 395 7.03 1.39 -12.07
C LEU A 395 6.99 2.46 -13.17
N GLU A 396 8.13 3.10 -13.48
CA GLU A 396 8.23 4.05 -14.60
C GLU A 396 8.04 3.35 -15.97
N SER A 397 8.37 2.06 -16.08
CA SER A 397 8.23 1.31 -17.34
C SER A 397 6.81 0.83 -17.64
N GLY A 398 5.89 0.94 -16.68
CA GLY A 398 4.50 0.50 -16.84
C GLY A 398 4.29 -1.01 -16.80
N ILE A 399 5.24 -1.80 -16.25
CA ILE A 399 5.05 -3.24 -16.04
C ILE A 399 4.34 -3.57 -14.72
N SER A 400 3.77 -2.57 -14.06
CA SER A 400 2.94 -2.79 -12.89
C SER A 400 1.61 -3.43 -13.27
N PHE A 401 1.28 -4.54 -12.63
CA PHE A 401 0.01 -5.23 -12.81
C PHE A 401 -0.95 -4.78 -11.73
N LEU A 402 -2.03 -4.11 -12.13
CA LEU A 402 -3.03 -3.58 -11.21
C LEU A 402 -3.86 -4.73 -10.64
N ARG A 403 -4.02 -4.77 -9.32
CA ARG A 403 -4.95 -5.70 -8.66
C ARG A 403 -6.39 -5.46 -9.12
N PRO A 404 -7.34 -6.42 -8.96
CA PRO A 404 -8.76 -6.19 -9.30
C PRO A 404 -9.29 -4.90 -8.67
N TYR A 405 -9.50 -3.87 -9.49
CA TYR A 405 -9.98 -2.55 -9.08
C TYR A 405 -11.49 -2.49 -9.30
N THR A 406 -12.24 -2.98 -8.31
CA THR A 406 -13.67 -3.29 -8.39
C THR A 406 -14.32 -3.16 -7.02
N PRO A 407 -15.62 -2.85 -6.92
CA PRO A 407 -16.36 -2.91 -5.66
C PRO A 407 -16.31 -4.28 -4.98
N ALA A 408 -16.09 -5.35 -5.75
CA ALA A 408 -15.97 -6.73 -5.26
C ALA A 408 -14.58 -7.06 -4.68
N HIS A 409 -13.64 -6.11 -4.61
CA HIS A 409 -12.25 -6.37 -4.21
C HIS A 409 -12.14 -7.19 -2.92
N MET A 410 -12.86 -6.81 -1.86
CA MET A 410 -12.79 -7.51 -0.57
C MET A 410 -13.30 -8.95 -0.66
N THR A 411 -14.32 -9.21 -1.49
CA THR A 411 -14.80 -10.59 -1.75
C THR A 411 -13.72 -11.44 -2.41
N ILE A 412 -13.02 -10.89 -3.40
CA ILE A 412 -11.91 -11.57 -4.08
C ILE A 412 -10.75 -11.79 -3.12
N TYR A 413 -10.39 -10.77 -2.33
CA TYR A 413 -9.31 -10.82 -1.34
C TYR A 413 -9.52 -11.92 -0.30
N ASP A 414 -10.71 -11.99 0.32
CA ASP A 414 -11.01 -12.96 1.37
C ASP A 414 -11.08 -14.40 0.81
N ALA A 415 -11.66 -14.56 -0.38
CA ALA A 415 -11.69 -15.84 -1.08
C ALA A 415 -10.28 -16.32 -1.41
N MET A 416 -9.42 -15.44 -1.96
CA MET A 416 -8.05 -15.80 -2.30
C MET A 416 -7.16 -16.07 -1.08
N ALA A 417 -7.39 -15.36 0.04
CA ALA A 417 -6.72 -15.68 1.30
C ALA A 417 -7.04 -17.12 1.76
N SER A 418 -8.29 -17.56 1.58
CA SER A 418 -8.73 -18.92 1.91
C SER A 418 -8.12 -19.93 0.94
N VAL A 419 -8.17 -19.68 -0.38
CA VAL A 419 -7.57 -20.54 -1.43
C VAL A 419 -6.08 -20.74 -1.17
N ILE A 420 -5.33 -19.67 -0.96
CA ILE A 420 -3.89 -19.72 -0.73
C ILE A 420 -3.58 -20.48 0.57
N GLY A 421 -4.34 -20.23 1.63
CA GLY A 421 -4.19 -20.96 2.89
C GLY A 421 -4.42 -22.47 2.73
N ASN A 422 -5.42 -22.87 1.93
CA ASN A 422 -5.71 -24.27 1.64
C ASN A 422 -4.59 -24.91 0.78
N ILE A 423 -4.05 -24.18 -0.22
CA ILE A 423 -2.90 -24.64 -1.01
C ILE A 423 -1.67 -24.86 -0.12
N TYR A 424 -1.40 -23.99 0.83
CA TYR A 424 -0.33 -24.18 1.81
C TYR A 424 -0.56 -25.41 2.70
N ALA A 425 -1.81 -25.76 2.95
CA ALA A 425 -2.18 -26.97 3.65
C ALA A 425 -2.16 -28.24 2.76
N GLY A 426 -1.84 -28.09 1.47
CA GLY A 426 -1.72 -29.19 0.51
C GLY A 426 -2.97 -29.49 -0.30
N ALA A 427 -3.93 -28.53 -0.37
CA ALA A 427 -5.06 -28.64 -1.26
C ALA A 427 -4.63 -28.51 -2.73
N GLU A 428 -5.46 -29.04 -3.62
CA GLU A 428 -5.22 -29.03 -5.07
C GLU A 428 -5.65 -27.67 -5.64
N PRO A 429 -4.74 -26.88 -6.27
CA PRO A 429 -5.03 -25.52 -6.71
C PRO A 429 -6.22 -25.38 -7.65
N ALA A 430 -6.37 -26.26 -8.64
CA ALA A 430 -7.45 -26.17 -9.61
C ALA A 430 -8.84 -26.28 -8.94
N THR A 431 -9.01 -27.16 -7.96
CA THR A 431 -10.26 -27.32 -7.22
C THR A 431 -10.60 -26.06 -6.40
N GLU A 432 -9.62 -25.56 -5.65
CA GLU A 432 -9.79 -24.37 -4.81
C GLU A 432 -10.13 -23.12 -5.64
N LEU A 433 -9.44 -22.91 -6.76
CA LEU A 433 -9.67 -21.77 -7.65
C LEU A 433 -11.02 -21.84 -8.35
N HIS A 434 -11.45 -23.05 -8.77
CA HIS A 434 -12.75 -23.25 -9.41
C HIS A 434 -13.92 -22.93 -8.44
N ASP A 435 -13.85 -23.46 -7.23
CA ASP A 435 -14.88 -23.22 -6.22
C ASP A 435 -14.91 -21.73 -5.80
N ALA A 436 -13.74 -21.10 -5.67
CA ALA A 436 -13.64 -19.66 -5.35
C ALA A 436 -14.22 -18.80 -6.46
N ALA A 437 -13.88 -19.06 -7.73
CA ALA A 437 -14.38 -18.27 -8.87
C ALA A 437 -15.91 -18.27 -8.93
N ALA A 438 -16.53 -19.45 -8.79
CA ALA A 438 -17.98 -19.59 -8.81
C ALA A 438 -18.65 -18.82 -7.64
N ASN A 439 -18.10 -18.93 -6.43
CA ASN A 439 -18.64 -18.25 -5.25
C ASN A 439 -18.49 -16.72 -5.34
N ILE A 440 -17.36 -16.23 -5.86
CA ILE A 440 -17.14 -14.80 -6.05
C ILE A 440 -18.14 -14.25 -7.07
N ASP A 441 -18.34 -14.93 -8.20
CA ASP A 441 -19.26 -14.49 -9.26
C ASP A 441 -20.73 -14.45 -8.79
N GLU A 442 -21.15 -15.36 -7.91
CA GLU A 442 -22.47 -15.32 -7.27
C GLU A 442 -22.65 -14.00 -6.49
N ILE A 443 -21.68 -13.65 -5.63
CA ILE A 443 -21.70 -12.42 -4.84
C ILE A 443 -21.64 -11.16 -5.72
N ILE A 444 -20.78 -11.15 -6.74
CA ILE A 444 -20.68 -10.04 -7.70
C ILE A 444 -22.02 -9.80 -8.40
N THR A 445 -22.65 -10.89 -8.86
CA THR A 445 -23.93 -10.82 -9.57
C THR A 445 -25.07 -10.36 -8.65
N GLU A 446 -25.15 -10.86 -7.43
CA GLU A 446 -26.17 -10.48 -6.45
C GLU A 446 -26.09 -9.00 -6.09
N ASN A 447 -24.89 -8.41 -6.06
CA ASN A 447 -24.67 -7.00 -5.74
C ASN A 447 -24.66 -6.08 -6.96
N GLY A 448 -24.69 -6.62 -8.18
CA GLY A 448 -24.65 -5.84 -9.41
C GLY A 448 -23.30 -5.18 -9.66
N TRP A 449 -22.20 -5.77 -9.20
CA TRP A 449 -20.82 -5.25 -9.34
C TRP A 449 -20.09 -5.71 -10.61
N ASN A 450 -20.75 -6.47 -11.47
CA ASN A 450 -20.19 -6.83 -12.78
C ASN A 450 -20.20 -5.63 -13.71
N PHE A 451 -19.14 -5.50 -14.50
CA PHE A 451 -19.04 -4.46 -15.53
C PHE A 451 -20.08 -4.70 -16.62
N GLN A 452 -20.77 -3.64 -17.06
CA GLN A 452 -21.85 -3.73 -18.07
C GLN A 452 -21.32 -3.34 -19.45
#